data_86d3d8ec437d389ce41f63740fc057c5
#
_entry.id   86d3d8ec437d389ce41f63740fc057c5
#
_cell.length_a   1.000
_cell.length_b   1.000
_cell.length_c   1.000
_cell.angle_alpha   90.00
_cell.angle_beta   90.00
_cell.angle_gamma   90.00
#
_symmetry.space_group_name_H-M   'P 1'
#
loop_
_entity.id
_entity.type
_entity.pdbx_description
1 polymer ?
#
loop_
_entity_poly.entity_id
_entity_poly.type
_entity_poly.pdbx_seq_one_letter_code
_entity_poly.pdbx_strand_id
1 'polypeptide(L)'
;MKVYDELVARGLIAQVTNEEEIREMVDNGKATFYIGFDPTADSLHVGHFMALCLMKRLQMAGNKPIALIGGGTAMIGDPSGRTDMRSMMTKETIDHNCACFKKQMERFIEFGEGKAQMVNNADWLLNLNYIDFIRDIGACFSVNNMLRAECFKQRMEKGLSFLEFNYMPMQSYDFYYLFQHYGCNMQFGGNDQWSNMLGGTELIRRKLGKDAHAMTITLLLNSEGKKMGKTAKGAVWLDPNKTTPYEFYQYWRNVDDADVMKCIRMLTFLPLEQIDEMDTWKDAKINEAKEILAFELTKLVHGEEEAQKAQAAAKALFVGGTGDEEHMPTTEITADQLTDGQIGILSLMVACKLASSNKEARTLVTQGGVLVNDEKVPAPTFMVTEAMLKEGVKIRKGKKVFHKAILV
;
A
#
# COMPACT_ATOMS: atom_id res chain seq x y z
N MET A 1 -23.88 -10.78 -10.22
CA MET A 1 -23.19 -11.61 -9.19
C MET A 1 -23.31 -10.91 -7.85
N LYS A 2 -23.50 -11.64 -6.74
CA LYS A 2 -23.48 -11.08 -5.40
C LYS A 2 -22.04 -10.79 -4.97
N VAL A 3 -21.85 -9.83 -4.01
CA VAL A 3 -20.50 -9.36 -3.67
C VAL A 3 -19.61 -10.44 -3.05
N TYR A 4 -20.16 -11.33 -2.22
CA TYR A 4 -19.38 -12.43 -1.64
C TYR A 4 -18.83 -13.35 -2.73
N ASP A 5 -19.66 -13.74 -3.70
CA ASP A 5 -19.22 -14.56 -4.84
C ASP A 5 -18.17 -13.85 -5.70
N GLU A 6 -18.29 -12.51 -5.86
CA GLU A 6 -17.27 -11.71 -6.53
C GLU A 6 -15.94 -11.75 -5.77
N LEU A 7 -15.95 -11.61 -4.43
CA LEU A 7 -14.74 -11.69 -3.62
C LEU A 7 -14.06 -13.06 -3.73
N VAL A 8 -14.85 -14.16 -3.77
CA VAL A 8 -14.35 -15.53 -3.99
C VAL A 8 -13.72 -15.63 -5.37
N ALA A 9 -14.44 -15.23 -6.42
CA ALA A 9 -13.98 -15.32 -7.82
C ALA A 9 -12.71 -14.49 -8.07
N ARG A 10 -12.52 -13.41 -7.31
CA ARG A 10 -11.32 -12.59 -7.36
C ARG A 10 -10.17 -13.11 -6.50
N GLY A 11 -10.37 -14.18 -5.72
CA GLY A 11 -9.35 -14.77 -4.84
C GLY A 11 -9.01 -13.89 -3.63
N LEU A 12 -9.96 -13.07 -3.17
CA LEU A 12 -9.72 -12.09 -2.11
C LEU A 12 -9.91 -12.67 -0.71
N ILE A 13 -10.68 -13.76 -0.55
CA ILE A 13 -10.99 -14.34 0.76
C ILE A 13 -9.93 -15.36 1.15
N ALA A 14 -9.38 -15.25 2.37
CA ALA A 14 -8.42 -16.20 2.93
C ALA A 14 -9.05 -17.03 4.05
N GLN A 15 -9.61 -16.40 5.09
CA GLN A 15 -10.26 -17.06 6.23
C GLN A 15 -11.53 -16.32 6.64
N VAL A 16 -12.51 -17.05 7.16
CA VAL A 16 -13.78 -16.51 7.64
C VAL A 16 -14.19 -17.21 8.92
N THR A 17 -14.84 -16.51 9.85
CA THR A 17 -15.38 -17.11 11.08
C THR A 17 -16.64 -17.92 10.85
N ASN A 18 -17.55 -17.44 10.00
CA ASN A 18 -18.78 -18.11 9.60
C ASN A 18 -19.16 -17.65 8.19
N GLU A 19 -18.97 -18.53 7.22
CA GLU A 19 -19.19 -18.18 5.80
C GLU A 19 -20.62 -17.83 5.49
N GLU A 20 -21.59 -18.59 6.01
CA GLU A 20 -23.00 -18.42 5.71
C GLU A 20 -23.53 -17.08 6.22
N GLU A 21 -23.21 -16.72 7.47
CA GLU A 21 -23.65 -15.48 8.07
C GLU A 21 -22.95 -14.25 7.45
N ILE A 22 -21.63 -14.37 7.16
CA ILE A 22 -20.86 -13.31 6.47
C ILE A 22 -21.44 -13.06 5.09
N ARG A 23 -21.71 -14.13 4.33
CA ARG A 23 -22.35 -14.06 3.01
C ARG A 23 -23.70 -13.34 3.08
N GLU A 24 -24.56 -13.75 4.01
CA GLU A 24 -25.86 -13.12 4.22
C GLU A 24 -25.73 -11.62 4.51
N MET A 25 -24.78 -11.24 5.35
CA MET A 25 -24.57 -9.83 5.71
C MET A 25 -24.04 -9.00 4.55
N VAL A 26 -22.94 -9.40 3.93
CA VAL A 26 -22.29 -8.57 2.90
C VAL A 26 -23.09 -8.49 1.61
N ASP A 27 -23.80 -9.58 1.24
CA ASP A 27 -24.62 -9.64 0.03
C ASP A 27 -25.92 -8.82 0.12
N ASN A 28 -26.35 -8.48 1.33
CA ASN A 28 -27.57 -7.71 1.58
C ASN A 28 -27.30 -6.31 2.14
N GLY A 29 -26.05 -5.84 2.12
CA GLY A 29 -25.67 -4.51 2.59
C GLY A 29 -25.86 -4.31 4.11
N LYS A 30 -25.85 -5.39 4.89
CA LYS A 30 -26.09 -5.38 6.34
C LYS A 30 -24.81 -5.29 7.18
N ALA A 31 -23.63 -5.41 6.54
CA ALA A 31 -22.38 -5.32 7.26
C ALA A 31 -22.01 -3.86 7.52
N THR A 32 -21.86 -3.53 8.80
CA THR A 32 -21.05 -2.39 9.23
C THR A 32 -19.72 -2.96 9.68
N PHE A 33 -18.66 -2.64 8.96
CA PHE A 33 -17.37 -3.31 9.12
C PHE A 33 -16.23 -2.32 9.27
N TYR A 34 -15.15 -2.74 9.94
CA TYR A 34 -13.97 -1.91 10.02
C TYR A 34 -12.72 -2.60 9.49
N ILE A 35 -11.78 -1.78 9.02
CA ILE A 35 -10.39 -2.13 8.77
C ILE A 35 -9.51 -1.13 9.51
N GLY A 36 -8.52 -1.63 10.24
CA GLY A 36 -7.55 -0.82 10.98
C GLY A 36 -6.33 -0.44 10.12
N PHE A 37 -5.88 0.80 10.30
CA PHE A 37 -4.71 1.37 9.64
C PHE A 37 -3.84 2.08 10.67
N ASP A 38 -2.69 1.50 11.02
CA ASP A 38 -1.71 2.15 11.86
C ASP A 38 -0.97 3.25 11.08
N PRO A 39 -1.02 4.51 11.51
CA PRO A 39 -0.45 5.65 10.79
C PRO A 39 1.08 5.74 10.96
N THR A 40 1.80 4.70 10.52
CA THR A 40 3.25 4.55 10.66
C THR A 40 4.07 5.35 9.64
N ALA A 41 3.41 6.05 8.73
CA ALA A 41 3.98 6.97 7.75
C ALA A 41 2.93 8.02 7.38
N ASP A 42 3.35 9.11 6.74
CA ASP A 42 2.48 10.19 6.25
C ASP A 42 1.79 9.85 4.91
N SER A 43 1.87 8.62 4.46
CA SER A 43 1.17 8.12 3.27
C SER A 43 0.82 6.66 3.39
N LEU A 44 -0.31 6.29 2.79
CA LEU A 44 -0.64 4.91 2.44
C LEU A 44 0.26 4.44 1.28
N HIS A 45 0.43 3.15 1.14
CA HIS A 45 1.23 2.52 0.08
C HIS A 45 0.51 1.30 -0.50
N VAL A 46 1.06 0.70 -1.55
CA VAL A 46 0.48 -0.48 -2.23
C VAL A 46 0.11 -1.62 -1.27
N GLY A 47 0.81 -1.77 -0.14
CA GLY A 47 0.45 -2.77 0.89
C GLY A 47 -0.93 -2.54 1.52
N HIS A 48 -1.45 -1.30 1.53
CA HIS A 48 -2.80 -0.98 2.01
C HIS A 48 -3.86 -1.04 0.89
N PHE A 49 -3.41 -1.13 -0.36
CA PHE A 49 -4.25 -0.99 -1.54
C PHE A 49 -5.38 -2.02 -1.59
N MET A 50 -5.08 -3.27 -1.26
CA MET A 50 -6.08 -4.33 -1.22
C MET A 50 -7.18 -4.07 -0.20
N ALA A 51 -6.83 -3.57 0.98
CA ALA A 51 -7.80 -3.21 2.00
C ALA A 51 -8.72 -2.08 1.52
N LEU A 52 -8.16 -1.06 0.85
CA LEU A 52 -8.92 0.04 0.27
C LEU A 52 -9.84 -0.43 -0.87
N CYS A 53 -9.36 -1.31 -1.75
CA CYS A 53 -10.18 -1.90 -2.81
C CYS A 53 -11.33 -2.75 -2.24
N LEU A 54 -11.08 -3.51 -1.16
CA LEU A 54 -12.11 -4.26 -0.47
C LEU A 54 -13.16 -3.32 0.13
N MET A 55 -12.74 -2.27 0.85
CA MET A 55 -13.66 -1.28 1.42
C MET A 55 -14.55 -0.68 0.34
N LYS A 56 -13.97 -0.29 -0.80
CA LYS A 56 -14.72 0.25 -1.95
C LYS A 56 -15.74 -0.75 -2.49
N ARG A 57 -15.35 -2.01 -2.71
CA ARG A 57 -16.27 -3.05 -3.22
C ARG A 57 -17.45 -3.29 -2.30
N LEU A 58 -17.18 -3.42 -1.01
CA LEU A 58 -18.22 -3.64 -0.01
C LEU A 58 -19.12 -2.42 0.14
N GLN A 59 -18.58 -1.20 0.05
CA GLN A 59 -19.38 0.01 0.05
C GLN A 59 -20.29 0.10 -1.19
N MET A 60 -19.77 -0.23 -2.37
CA MET A 60 -20.57 -0.29 -3.60
C MET A 60 -21.72 -1.33 -3.51
N ALA A 61 -21.56 -2.37 -2.71
CA ALA A 61 -22.59 -3.37 -2.41
C ALA A 61 -23.54 -2.95 -1.27
N GLY A 62 -23.47 -1.70 -0.80
CA GLY A 62 -24.35 -1.13 0.22
C GLY A 62 -23.88 -1.33 1.67
N ASN A 63 -22.73 -1.95 1.90
CA ASN A 63 -22.17 -2.11 3.25
C ASN A 63 -21.50 -0.81 3.74
N LYS A 64 -21.36 -0.68 5.05
CA LYS A 64 -20.87 0.55 5.70
C LYS A 64 -19.46 0.37 6.24
N PRO A 65 -18.44 0.93 5.57
CA PRO A 65 -17.06 0.83 6.04
C PRO A 65 -16.77 1.83 7.16
N ILE A 66 -15.97 1.38 8.13
CA ILE A 66 -15.32 2.21 9.14
C ILE A 66 -13.81 2.11 8.91
N ALA A 67 -13.17 3.22 8.58
CA ALA A 67 -11.73 3.32 8.55
C ALA A 67 -11.24 3.64 9.97
N LEU A 68 -10.72 2.65 10.67
CA LEU A 68 -10.15 2.83 12.00
C LEU A 68 -8.70 3.25 11.89
N ILE A 69 -8.39 4.46 12.30
CA ILE A 69 -7.01 4.92 12.41
C ILE A 69 -6.44 4.52 13.76
N GLY A 70 -5.33 3.80 13.74
CA GLY A 70 -4.67 3.27 14.93
C GLY A 70 -3.81 4.32 15.65
N GLY A 71 -4.35 5.51 16.00
CA GLY A 71 -3.59 6.55 16.70
C GLY A 71 -3.09 6.10 18.08
N GLY A 72 -3.89 5.33 18.81
CA GLY A 72 -3.49 4.73 20.10
C GLY A 72 -2.62 3.49 19.92
N THR A 73 -3.00 2.57 19.03
CA THR A 73 -2.27 1.33 18.78
C THR A 73 -0.90 1.56 18.11
N ALA A 74 -0.73 2.62 17.33
CA ALA A 74 0.56 3.00 16.74
C ALA A 74 1.62 3.39 17.79
N MET A 75 1.19 3.81 18.98
CA MET A 75 2.12 4.07 20.10
C MET A 75 2.70 2.78 20.69
N ILE A 76 2.05 1.65 20.47
CA ILE A 76 2.47 0.32 20.94
C ILE A 76 3.22 -0.41 19.82
N GLY A 77 2.63 -0.48 18.63
CA GLY A 77 3.14 -1.16 17.44
C GLY A 77 2.72 -2.63 17.34
N ASP A 78 2.07 -2.95 16.23
CA ASP A 78 1.61 -4.32 15.91
C ASP A 78 2.79 -5.27 15.71
N PRO A 79 2.89 -6.37 16.48
CA PRO A 79 3.92 -7.40 16.29
C PRO A 79 3.63 -8.36 15.13
N SER A 80 2.41 -8.39 14.60
CA SER A 80 1.97 -9.38 13.60
C SER A 80 2.80 -9.32 12.32
N GLY A 81 3.27 -10.49 11.85
CA GLY A 81 4.03 -10.62 10.61
C GLY A 81 5.38 -9.90 10.61
N ARG A 82 5.97 -9.66 11.78
CA ARG A 82 7.26 -8.98 11.95
C ARG A 82 8.23 -9.78 12.81
N THR A 83 9.50 -9.52 12.60
CA THR A 83 10.59 -10.10 13.39
C THR A 83 11.18 -9.13 14.39
N ASP A 84 10.97 -7.81 14.20
CA ASP A 84 11.59 -6.74 15.00
C ASP A 84 10.52 -5.78 15.52
N MET A 85 10.78 -5.19 16.70
CA MET A 85 9.91 -4.18 17.32
C MET A 85 9.85 -2.92 16.45
N ARG A 86 8.67 -2.26 16.40
CA ARG A 86 8.52 -0.96 15.73
C ARG A 86 9.23 0.15 16.51
N SER A 87 9.72 1.16 15.79
CA SER A 87 10.18 2.41 16.41
C SER A 87 8.98 3.16 16.98
N MET A 88 9.16 3.73 18.18
CA MET A 88 8.12 4.56 18.81
C MET A 88 8.02 5.90 18.08
N MET A 89 6.78 6.34 17.82
CA MET A 89 6.50 7.63 17.18
C MET A 89 5.92 8.62 18.21
N THR A 90 6.12 9.92 17.96
CA THR A 90 5.51 10.96 18.79
C THR A 90 4.03 11.13 18.43
N LYS A 91 3.25 11.69 19.35
CA LYS A 91 1.82 11.95 19.13
C LYS A 91 1.60 12.90 17.93
N GLU A 92 2.43 13.94 17.83
CA GLU A 92 2.35 14.93 16.73
C GLU A 92 2.58 14.27 15.37
N THR A 93 3.53 13.34 15.27
CA THR A 93 3.78 12.58 14.04
C THR A 93 2.57 11.70 13.70
N ILE A 94 1.97 11.05 14.69
CA ILE A 94 0.79 10.21 14.50
C ILE A 94 -0.40 11.05 14.02
N ASP A 95 -0.67 12.19 14.67
CA ASP A 95 -1.77 13.10 14.31
C ASP A 95 -1.62 13.64 12.88
N HIS A 96 -0.39 14.01 12.48
CA HIS A 96 -0.09 14.40 11.10
C HIS A 96 -0.39 13.27 10.09
N ASN A 97 0.09 12.07 10.37
CA ASN A 97 -0.11 10.92 9.51
C ASN A 97 -1.60 10.54 9.36
N CYS A 98 -2.38 10.68 10.45
CA CYS A 98 -3.83 10.45 10.43
C CYS A 98 -4.53 11.39 9.43
N ALA A 99 -4.18 12.68 9.45
CA ALA A 99 -4.74 13.66 8.52
C ALA A 99 -4.39 13.35 7.05
N CYS A 100 -3.16 12.89 6.80
CA CYS A 100 -2.72 12.47 5.47
C CYS A 100 -3.52 11.25 4.96
N PHE A 101 -3.77 10.26 5.82
CA PHE A 101 -4.53 9.06 5.45
C PHE A 101 -5.96 9.38 5.00
N LYS A 102 -6.65 10.27 5.72
CA LYS A 102 -8.02 10.66 5.38
C LYS A 102 -8.14 11.13 3.94
N LYS A 103 -7.30 12.10 3.57
CA LYS A 103 -7.28 12.68 2.21
C LYS A 103 -7.05 11.63 1.11
N GLN A 104 -6.24 10.61 1.39
CA GLN A 104 -5.95 9.54 0.43
C GLN A 104 -7.11 8.54 0.35
N MET A 105 -7.74 8.20 1.48
CA MET A 105 -8.88 7.27 1.52
C MET A 105 -10.12 7.81 0.82
N GLU A 106 -10.35 9.13 0.82
CA GLU A 106 -11.45 9.81 0.12
C GLU A 106 -11.48 9.52 -1.40
N ARG A 107 -10.38 9.07 -1.97
CA ARG A 107 -10.33 8.62 -3.38
C ARG A 107 -10.92 7.23 -3.60
N PHE A 108 -11.01 6.43 -2.55
CA PHE A 108 -11.49 5.04 -2.63
C PHE A 108 -12.91 4.89 -2.11
N ILE A 109 -13.23 5.51 -0.99
CA ILE A 109 -14.50 5.37 -0.29
C ILE A 109 -15.14 6.73 -0.06
N GLU A 110 -16.46 6.74 -0.09
CA GLU A 110 -17.26 7.93 0.16
C GLU A 110 -17.54 8.04 1.65
N PHE A 111 -17.05 9.12 2.28
CA PHE A 111 -17.35 9.47 3.66
C PHE A 111 -18.62 10.30 3.78
N GLY A 112 -19.34 10.18 4.90
CA GLY A 112 -20.52 10.98 5.20
C GLY A 112 -21.57 10.21 5.98
N GLU A 113 -22.70 10.87 6.25
CA GLU A 113 -23.83 10.28 6.95
C GLU A 113 -24.41 9.10 6.15
N GLY A 114 -24.53 7.94 6.81
CA GLY A 114 -24.98 6.70 6.17
C GLY A 114 -23.97 6.04 5.23
N LYS A 115 -22.79 6.64 5.03
CA LYS A 115 -21.67 6.15 4.22
C LYS A 115 -20.53 5.67 5.11
N ALA A 116 -19.28 5.82 4.64
CA ALA A 116 -18.11 5.48 5.45
C ALA A 116 -17.89 6.48 6.60
N GLN A 117 -17.32 5.98 7.67
CA GLN A 117 -16.85 6.78 8.80
C GLN A 117 -15.34 6.58 8.98
N MET A 118 -14.66 7.63 9.46
CA MET A 118 -13.29 7.53 9.93
C MET A 118 -13.28 7.81 11.43
N VAL A 119 -12.66 6.93 12.18
CA VAL A 119 -12.53 7.04 13.65
C VAL A 119 -11.08 6.79 14.05
N ASN A 120 -10.68 7.33 15.21
CA ASN A 120 -9.33 7.17 15.74
C ASN A 120 -9.41 6.44 17.08
N ASN A 121 -8.75 5.30 17.23
CA ASN A 121 -8.78 4.57 18.49
C ASN A 121 -8.06 5.29 19.66
N ALA A 122 -7.29 6.32 19.38
CA ALA A 122 -6.76 7.20 20.42
C ALA A 122 -7.87 7.84 21.27
N ASP A 123 -9.06 8.08 20.69
CA ASP A 123 -10.19 8.74 21.38
C ASP A 123 -10.70 7.92 22.56
N TRP A 124 -10.59 6.61 22.51
CA TRP A 124 -11.00 5.71 23.63
C TRP A 124 -9.83 5.03 24.31
N LEU A 125 -8.76 4.63 23.61
CA LEU A 125 -7.64 3.91 24.22
C LEU A 125 -6.82 4.77 25.17
N LEU A 126 -6.59 6.06 24.85
CA LEU A 126 -5.73 6.93 25.66
C LEU A 126 -6.39 7.35 26.99
N ASN A 127 -7.70 7.23 27.09
CA ASN A 127 -8.47 7.58 28.30
C ASN A 127 -8.83 6.37 29.17
N LEU A 128 -8.38 5.15 28.82
CA LEU A 128 -8.65 3.95 29.60
C LEU A 128 -7.87 3.97 30.92
N ASN A 129 -8.59 3.68 32.01
CA ASN A 129 -7.93 3.37 33.26
C ASN A 129 -7.28 1.98 33.16
N TYR A 130 -6.00 1.90 33.44
CA TYR A 130 -5.22 0.66 33.29
C TYR A 130 -5.79 -0.49 34.16
N ILE A 131 -6.16 -0.22 35.41
CA ILE A 131 -6.66 -1.24 36.33
C ILE A 131 -8.04 -1.75 35.86
N ASP A 132 -8.90 -0.84 35.43
CA ASP A 132 -10.24 -1.20 34.94
C ASP A 132 -10.12 -2.02 33.64
N PHE A 133 -9.24 -1.63 32.74
CA PHE A 133 -8.97 -2.37 31.52
C PHE A 133 -8.47 -3.80 31.79
N ILE A 134 -7.50 -3.97 32.70
CA ILE A 134 -7.00 -5.31 33.08
C ILE A 134 -8.09 -6.16 33.72
N ARG A 135 -8.90 -5.58 34.62
CA ARG A 135 -9.97 -6.32 35.29
C ARG A 135 -11.11 -6.73 34.36
N ASP A 136 -11.53 -5.82 33.47
CA ASP A 136 -12.74 -6.03 32.68
C ASP A 136 -12.44 -6.70 31.33
N ILE A 137 -11.34 -6.36 30.72
CA ILE A 137 -10.94 -6.84 29.40
C ILE A 137 -9.87 -7.90 29.53
N GLY A 138 -8.79 -7.65 30.28
CA GLY A 138 -7.70 -8.59 30.47
C GLY A 138 -8.16 -9.95 31.02
N ALA A 139 -9.16 -9.97 31.92
CA ALA A 139 -9.77 -11.19 32.44
C ALA A 139 -10.41 -12.09 31.35
N CYS A 140 -10.72 -11.54 30.19
CA CYS A 140 -11.24 -12.30 29.05
C CYS A 140 -10.15 -13.01 28.22
N PHE A 141 -8.88 -12.75 28.49
CA PHE A 141 -7.76 -13.30 27.74
C PHE A 141 -6.95 -14.33 28.55
N SER A 142 -6.66 -15.48 27.97
CA SER A 142 -5.75 -16.46 28.54
C SER A 142 -4.36 -16.25 27.96
N VAL A 143 -3.37 -15.94 28.79
CA VAL A 143 -1.96 -15.80 28.40
C VAL A 143 -1.47 -17.05 27.62
N ASN A 144 -1.82 -18.25 28.09
CA ASN A 144 -1.43 -19.49 27.42
C ASN A 144 -2.00 -19.60 26.00
N ASN A 145 -3.23 -19.11 25.76
CA ASN A 145 -3.83 -19.11 24.43
C ASN A 145 -3.21 -18.01 23.56
N MET A 146 -2.96 -16.83 24.12
CA MET A 146 -2.31 -15.74 23.42
C MET A 146 -0.89 -16.15 22.92
N LEU A 147 -0.09 -16.77 23.77
CA LEU A 147 1.27 -17.24 23.41
C LEU A 147 1.28 -18.30 22.29
N ARG A 148 0.15 -18.99 22.07
CA ARG A 148 0.00 -19.93 20.94
C ARG A 148 -0.41 -19.24 19.64
N ALA A 149 -0.85 -17.97 19.72
CA ALA A 149 -1.31 -17.24 18.56
C ALA A 149 -0.17 -16.96 17.57
N GLU A 150 -0.47 -17.09 16.27
CA GLU A 150 0.53 -16.96 15.21
C GLU A 150 1.22 -15.58 15.20
N CYS A 151 0.49 -14.54 15.57
CA CYS A 151 1.03 -13.17 15.65
C CYS A 151 2.20 -13.01 16.62
N PHE A 152 2.31 -13.88 17.64
CA PHE A 152 3.39 -13.82 18.63
C PHE A 152 4.54 -14.80 18.38
N LYS A 153 4.32 -15.92 17.65
CA LYS A 153 5.32 -16.96 17.46
C LYS A 153 6.67 -16.46 16.97
N GLN A 154 6.66 -15.66 15.90
CA GLN A 154 7.90 -15.12 15.32
C GLN A 154 8.63 -14.15 16.26
N ARG A 155 7.87 -13.43 17.09
CA ARG A 155 8.43 -12.47 18.05
C ARG A 155 9.01 -13.18 19.27
N MET A 156 8.42 -14.30 19.70
CA MET A 156 8.91 -15.07 20.85
C MET A 156 10.35 -15.54 20.68
N GLU A 157 10.76 -15.92 19.47
CA GLU A 157 12.13 -16.34 19.16
C GLU A 157 13.17 -15.22 19.39
N LYS A 158 12.77 -13.96 19.19
CA LYS A 158 13.64 -12.77 19.34
C LYS A 158 13.36 -11.97 20.61
N GLY A 159 12.42 -12.40 21.42
CA GLY A 159 12.00 -11.71 22.65
C GLY A 159 10.78 -10.80 22.40
N LEU A 160 9.60 -11.30 22.78
CA LEU A 160 8.34 -10.57 22.79
C LEU A 160 8.29 -9.67 24.02
N SER A 161 8.15 -8.34 23.83
CA SER A 161 8.00 -7.42 24.94
C SER A 161 6.57 -7.43 25.52
N PHE A 162 6.42 -7.06 26.79
CA PHE A 162 5.10 -6.90 27.42
C PHE A 162 4.27 -5.83 26.68
N LEU A 163 4.90 -4.80 26.16
CA LEU A 163 4.27 -3.77 25.33
C LEU A 163 3.57 -4.39 24.11
N GLU A 164 4.32 -5.13 23.28
CA GLU A 164 3.80 -5.78 22.09
C GLU A 164 2.74 -6.84 22.40
N PHE A 165 2.90 -7.54 23.55
CA PHE A 165 1.93 -8.55 23.98
C PHE A 165 0.54 -7.96 24.25
N ASN A 166 0.47 -6.69 24.69
CA ASN A 166 -0.79 -6.00 24.92
C ASN A 166 -1.49 -5.52 23.64
N TYR A 167 -0.88 -5.61 22.47
CA TYR A 167 -1.51 -5.18 21.21
C TYR A 167 -2.79 -5.95 20.92
N MET A 168 -2.79 -7.28 21.08
CA MET A 168 -3.98 -8.11 20.83
C MET A 168 -5.19 -7.72 21.69
N PRO A 169 -5.10 -7.58 23.03
CA PRO A 169 -6.20 -7.07 23.84
C PRO A 169 -6.70 -5.69 23.44
N MET A 170 -5.79 -4.79 23.00
CA MET A 170 -6.17 -3.43 22.57
C MET A 170 -6.94 -3.46 21.25
N GLN A 171 -6.50 -4.20 20.25
CA GLN A 171 -7.23 -4.36 18.98
C GLN A 171 -8.56 -5.09 19.20
N SER A 172 -8.62 -6.04 20.13
CA SER A 172 -9.86 -6.71 20.50
C SER A 172 -10.83 -5.75 21.17
N TYR A 173 -10.32 -4.81 21.98
CA TYR A 173 -11.14 -3.77 22.59
C TYR A 173 -11.64 -2.77 21.56
N ASP A 174 -10.86 -2.44 20.52
CA ASP A 174 -11.32 -1.62 19.39
C ASP A 174 -12.56 -2.23 18.75
N PHE A 175 -12.55 -3.54 18.46
CA PHE A 175 -13.71 -4.20 17.87
C PHE A 175 -14.92 -4.18 18.83
N TYR A 176 -14.70 -4.48 20.11
CA TYR A 176 -15.73 -4.43 21.13
C TYR A 176 -16.34 -3.03 21.26
N TYR A 177 -15.51 -1.97 21.26
CA TYR A 177 -15.95 -0.58 21.32
C TYR A 177 -16.77 -0.19 20.08
N LEU A 178 -16.26 -0.52 18.89
CA LEU A 178 -16.94 -0.24 17.62
C LEU A 178 -18.26 -1.01 17.50
N PHE A 179 -18.31 -2.22 18.01
CA PHE A 179 -19.56 -3.01 18.05
C PHE A 179 -20.64 -2.31 18.88
N GLN A 180 -20.28 -1.77 20.04
CA GLN A 180 -21.23 -1.11 20.94
C GLN A 180 -21.65 0.29 20.48
N HIS A 181 -20.72 1.06 19.96
CA HIS A 181 -20.93 2.50 19.69
C HIS A 181 -21.23 2.82 18.23
N TYR A 182 -20.81 1.95 17.29
CA TYR A 182 -20.95 2.19 15.85
C TYR A 182 -21.76 1.09 15.13
N GLY A 183 -22.27 0.09 15.86
CA GLY A 183 -22.98 -1.03 15.28
C GLY A 183 -22.09 -1.90 14.37
N CYS A 184 -20.77 -1.85 14.56
CA CYS A 184 -19.80 -2.59 13.76
C CYS A 184 -19.88 -4.09 14.06
N ASN A 185 -20.35 -4.89 13.11
CA ASN A 185 -20.58 -6.32 13.28
C ASN A 185 -19.52 -7.20 12.58
N MET A 186 -18.59 -6.59 11.82
CA MET A 186 -17.53 -7.31 11.12
C MET A 186 -16.19 -6.59 11.18
N GLN A 187 -15.12 -7.39 11.24
CA GLN A 187 -13.74 -6.93 11.06
C GLN A 187 -13.13 -7.57 9.82
N PHE A 188 -12.44 -6.76 9.01
CA PHE A 188 -11.62 -7.24 7.92
C PHE A 188 -10.16 -6.87 8.14
N GLY A 189 -9.24 -7.71 7.66
CA GLY A 189 -7.81 -7.46 7.75
C GLY A 189 -7.01 -8.39 6.88
N GLY A 190 -5.68 -8.20 6.83
CA GLY A 190 -4.77 -9.15 6.22
C GLY A 190 -4.75 -10.49 6.96
N ASN A 191 -4.31 -11.55 6.29
CA ASN A 191 -4.27 -12.88 6.90
C ASN A 191 -3.35 -12.97 8.14
N ASP A 192 -2.38 -12.08 8.24
CA ASP A 192 -1.51 -11.92 9.41
C ASP A 192 -2.24 -11.36 10.65
N GLN A 193 -3.43 -10.78 10.49
CA GLN A 193 -4.26 -10.24 11.55
C GLN A 193 -5.25 -11.24 12.17
N TRP A 194 -5.35 -12.45 11.64
CA TRP A 194 -6.38 -13.42 12.02
C TRP A 194 -6.50 -13.64 13.54
N SER A 195 -5.38 -13.84 14.22
CA SER A 195 -5.38 -14.06 15.67
C SER A 195 -5.89 -12.86 16.46
N ASN A 196 -5.53 -11.64 16.05
CA ASN A 196 -6.01 -10.41 16.69
C ASN A 196 -7.52 -10.24 16.48
N MET A 197 -8.01 -10.53 15.27
CA MET A 197 -9.42 -10.44 14.90
C MET A 197 -10.28 -11.42 15.69
N LEU A 198 -9.83 -12.66 15.87
CA LEU A 198 -10.50 -13.66 16.72
C LEU A 198 -10.56 -13.24 18.19
N GLY A 199 -9.54 -12.53 18.68
CA GLY A 199 -9.57 -11.93 20.02
C GLY A 199 -10.75 -10.99 20.20
N GLY A 200 -11.05 -10.18 19.17
CA GLY A 200 -12.19 -9.24 19.18
C GLY A 200 -13.54 -9.95 19.14
N THR A 201 -13.71 -10.93 18.25
CA THR A 201 -14.97 -11.70 18.17
C THR A 201 -15.25 -12.44 19.47
N GLU A 202 -14.23 -13.06 20.08
CA GLU A 202 -14.34 -13.76 21.36
C GLU A 202 -14.64 -12.81 22.52
N LEU A 203 -14.05 -11.61 22.54
CA LEU A 203 -14.33 -10.60 23.55
C LEU A 203 -15.80 -10.14 23.49
N ILE A 204 -16.34 -9.88 22.31
CA ILE A 204 -17.75 -9.52 22.09
C ILE A 204 -18.65 -10.65 22.57
N ARG A 205 -18.35 -11.89 22.21
CA ARG A 205 -19.12 -13.06 22.64
C ARG A 205 -19.14 -13.20 24.17
N ARG A 206 -18.00 -13.05 24.83
CA ARG A 206 -17.89 -13.19 26.30
C ARG A 206 -18.57 -12.07 27.05
N LYS A 207 -18.42 -10.83 26.58
CA LYS A 207 -18.92 -9.65 27.29
C LYS A 207 -20.39 -9.36 27.01
N LEU A 208 -20.86 -9.62 25.80
CA LEU A 208 -22.20 -9.22 25.34
C LEU A 208 -23.11 -10.41 25.00
N GLY A 209 -22.59 -11.64 24.94
CA GLY A 209 -23.36 -12.80 24.48
C GLY A 209 -23.86 -12.67 23.03
N LYS A 210 -23.15 -11.89 22.20
CA LYS A 210 -23.49 -11.61 20.80
C LYS A 210 -22.38 -12.12 19.88
N ASP A 211 -22.76 -12.40 18.63
CA ASP A 211 -21.83 -12.79 17.60
C ASP A 211 -21.36 -11.57 16.80
N ALA A 212 -20.08 -11.58 16.48
CA ALA A 212 -19.43 -10.68 15.55
C ALA A 212 -18.48 -11.49 14.66
N HIS A 213 -18.23 -11.01 13.44
CA HIS A 213 -17.59 -11.80 12.41
C HIS A 213 -16.26 -11.21 11.99
N ALA A 214 -15.38 -12.07 11.51
CA ALA A 214 -14.09 -11.70 10.99
C ALA A 214 -13.84 -12.40 9.64
N MET A 215 -13.25 -11.66 8.69
CA MET A 215 -12.79 -12.18 7.42
C MET A 215 -11.42 -11.63 7.08
N THR A 216 -10.48 -12.48 6.74
CA THR A 216 -9.18 -12.05 6.25
C THR A 216 -9.11 -12.08 4.73
N ILE A 217 -8.36 -11.14 4.19
CA ILE A 217 -8.03 -11.05 2.77
C ILE A 217 -6.67 -11.67 2.49
N THR A 218 -6.57 -12.27 1.31
CA THR A 218 -5.32 -12.82 0.80
C THR A 218 -4.27 -11.71 0.69
N LEU A 219 -3.04 -12.00 1.13
CA LEU A 219 -1.94 -11.05 0.99
C LEU A 219 -1.52 -10.91 -0.47
N LEU A 220 -1.23 -9.70 -0.90
CA LEU A 220 -0.70 -9.43 -2.23
C LEU A 220 0.78 -9.78 -2.28
N LEU A 221 1.06 -11.01 -2.70
CA LEU A 221 2.41 -11.55 -2.87
C LEU A 221 2.73 -11.65 -4.37
N ASN A 222 3.99 -11.43 -4.73
CA ASN A 222 4.47 -11.75 -6.07
C ASN A 222 4.71 -13.27 -6.24
N SER A 223 5.08 -13.70 -7.43
CA SER A 223 5.37 -15.11 -7.78
C SER A 223 6.52 -15.72 -6.96
N GLU A 224 7.40 -14.89 -6.38
CA GLU A 224 8.46 -15.33 -5.44
C GLU A 224 7.99 -15.41 -3.98
N GLY A 225 6.72 -15.15 -3.69
CA GLY A 225 6.16 -15.14 -2.32
C GLY A 225 6.49 -13.89 -1.49
N LYS A 226 7.02 -12.83 -2.11
CA LYS A 226 7.33 -11.57 -1.44
C LYS A 226 6.15 -10.61 -1.48
N LYS A 227 5.92 -9.85 -0.40
CA LYS A 227 4.89 -8.81 -0.35
C LYS A 227 5.16 -7.74 -1.42
N MET A 228 4.16 -7.47 -2.28
CA MET A 228 4.23 -6.43 -3.31
C MET A 228 4.17 -5.03 -2.71
N GLY A 229 4.56 -4.03 -3.51
CA GLY A 229 4.56 -2.62 -3.08
C GLY A 229 5.85 -2.16 -2.41
N LYS A 230 6.90 -2.99 -2.42
CA LYS A 230 8.26 -2.61 -2.03
C LYS A 230 9.21 -2.76 -3.23
N THR A 231 10.01 -1.75 -3.46
CA THR A 231 11.08 -1.75 -4.47
C THR A 231 12.43 -1.57 -3.78
N ALA A 232 13.52 -1.64 -4.52
CA ALA A 232 14.85 -1.29 -4.03
C ALA A 232 14.93 0.17 -3.50
N LYS A 233 14.02 1.05 -3.97
CA LYS A 233 13.89 2.45 -3.55
C LYS A 233 12.96 2.64 -2.33
N GLY A 234 12.34 1.59 -1.82
CA GLY A 234 11.40 1.64 -0.71
C GLY A 234 9.96 1.30 -1.09
N ALA A 235 8.99 1.80 -0.32
CA ALA A 235 7.58 1.56 -0.58
C ALA A 235 7.09 2.35 -1.80
N VAL A 236 6.12 1.77 -2.53
CA VAL A 236 5.36 2.47 -3.58
C VAL A 236 4.17 3.14 -2.91
N TRP A 237 4.23 4.46 -2.84
CA TRP A 237 3.29 5.30 -2.10
C TRP A 237 2.06 5.66 -2.94
N LEU A 238 0.94 5.94 -2.27
CA LEU A 238 -0.27 6.47 -2.91
C LEU A 238 -0.27 8.00 -2.98
N ASP A 239 0.63 8.67 -2.25
CA ASP A 239 0.84 10.12 -2.34
C ASP A 239 1.64 10.45 -3.60
N PRO A 240 1.12 11.30 -4.51
CA PRO A 240 1.81 11.68 -5.75
C PRO A 240 3.11 12.46 -5.52
N ASN A 241 3.30 13.06 -4.34
CA ASN A 241 4.56 13.74 -3.98
C ASN A 241 5.69 12.77 -3.58
N LYS A 242 5.35 11.51 -3.24
CA LYS A 242 6.31 10.47 -2.84
C LYS A 242 6.57 9.44 -3.94
N THR A 243 5.54 9.07 -4.67
CA THR A 243 5.59 8.26 -5.88
C THR A 243 4.72 8.95 -6.92
N THR A 244 5.33 9.54 -7.92
CA THR A 244 4.58 10.25 -8.96
C THR A 244 3.61 9.32 -9.69
N PRO A 245 2.52 9.85 -10.29
CA PRO A 245 1.60 9.03 -11.08
C PRO A 245 2.29 8.22 -12.18
N TYR A 246 3.34 8.78 -12.80
CA TYR A 246 4.15 8.08 -13.78
C TYR A 246 4.96 6.92 -13.17
N GLU A 247 5.63 7.14 -12.03
CA GLU A 247 6.37 6.06 -11.33
C GLU A 247 5.41 4.97 -10.84
N PHE A 248 4.22 5.34 -10.36
CA PHE A 248 3.17 4.41 -9.95
C PHE A 248 2.68 3.58 -11.15
N TYR A 249 2.42 4.20 -12.29
CA TYR A 249 2.08 3.54 -13.55
C TYR A 249 3.19 2.56 -13.98
N GLN A 250 4.45 3.01 -13.97
CA GLN A 250 5.59 2.18 -14.35
C GLN A 250 5.81 0.99 -13.40
N TYR A 251 5.53 1.15 -12.12
CA TYR A 251 5.58 0.04 -11.18
C TYR A 251 4.66 -1.11 -11.63
N TRP A 252 3.41 -0.82 -11.93
CA TRP A 252 2.43 -1.81 -12.37
C TRP A 252 2.68 -2.32 -13.79
N ARG A 253 3.16 -1.45 -14.67
CA ARG A 253 3.55 -1.80 -16.04
C ARG A 253 4.73 -2.79 -16.09
N ASN A 254 5.56 -2.81 -15.05
CA ASN A 254 6.75 -3.65 -14.95
C ASN A 254 6.58 -4.86 -13.99
N VAL A 255 5.36 -5.17 -13.58
CA VAL A 255 5.05 -6.39 -12.83
C VAL A 255 5.43 -7.62 -13.68
N ASP A 256 5.90 -8.68 -13.04
CA ASP A 256 6.25 -9.92 -13.74
C ASP A 256 5.03 -10.53 -14.45
N ASP A 257 5.26 -11.15 -15.61
CA ASP A 257 4.18 -11.72 -16.44
C ASP A 257 3.31 -12.70 -15.65
N ALA A 258 3.91 -13.48 -14.76
CA ALA A 258 3.22 -14.45 -13.90
C ALA A 258 2.26 -13.79 -12.88
N ASP A 259 2.47 -12.52 -12.54
CA ASP A 259 1.69 -11.82 -11.51
C ASP A 259 0.60 -10.90 -12.09
N VAL A 260 0.64 -10.61 -13.40
CA VAL A 260 -0.24 -9.63 -14.04
C VAL A 260 -1.71 -9.97 -13.84
N MET A 261 -2.13 -11.16 -14.23
CA MET A 261 -3.55 -11.55 -14.18
C MET A 261 -4.06 -11.66 -12.76
N LYS A 262 -3.23 -12.12 -11.83
CA LYS A 262 -3.53 -12.10 -10.40
C LYS A 262 -3.78 -10.66 -9.91
N CYS A 263 -2.90 -9.72 -10.26
CA CYS A 263 -3.07 -8.31 -9.87
C CYS A 263 -4.33 -7.69 -10.49
N ILE A 264 -4.62 -7.96 -11.76
CA ILE A 264 -5.84 -7.50 -12.43
C ILE A 264 -7.08 -8.02 -11.70
N ARG A 265 -7.13 -9.32 -11.41
CA ARG A 265 -8.26 -9.96 -10.77
C ARG A 265 -8.53 -9.42 -9.37
N MET A 266 -7.48 -9.25 -8.57
CA MET A 266 -7.59 -8.83 -7.17
C MET A 266 -7.82 -7.33 -7.00
N LEU A 267 -7.17 -6.49 -7.81
CA LEU A 267 -7.05 -5.05 -7.55
C LEU A 267 -7.93 -4.18 -8.45
N THR A 268 -8.25 -4.61 -9.67
CA THR A 268 -9.06 -3.79 -10.59
C THR A 268 -10.56 -3.98 -10.37
N PHE A 269 -11.35 -3.03 -10.88
CA PHE A 269 -12.82 -3.11 -10.90
C PHE A 269 -13.37 -3.54 -12.26
N LEU A 270 -12.55 -4.12 -13.12
CA LEU A 270 -12.96 -4.68 -14.40
C LEU A 270 -13.97 -5.82 -14.21
N PRO A 271 -14.93 -5.99 -15.11
CA PRO A 271 -15.85 -7.13 -15.11
C PRO A 271 -15.09 -8.46 -15.12
N LEU A 272 -15.57 -9.44 -14.36
CA LEU A 272 -14.92 -10.76 -14.28
C LEU A 272 -14.89 -11.46 -15.64
N GLU A 273 -15.94 -11.31 -16.45
CA GLU A 273 -16.02 -11.87 -17.80
C GLU A 273 -14.87 -11.36 -18.70
N GLN A 274 -14.53 -10.08 -18.59
CA GLN A 274 -13.40 -9.49 -19.29
C GLN A 274 -12.06 -10.05 -18.77
N ILE A 275 -11.95 -10.22 -17.46
CA ILE A 275 -10.74 -10.79 -16.85
C ILE A 275 -10.57 -12.25 -17.26
N ASP A 276 -11.64 -13.03 -17.30
CA ASP A 276 -11.61 -14.44 -17.70
C ASP A 276 -11.21 -14.59 -19.19
N GLU A 277 -11.61 -13.65 -20.05
CA GLU A 277 -11.09 -13.58 -21.41
C GLU A 277 -9.58 -13.27 -21.42
N MET A 278 -9.15 -12.31 -20.63
CA MET A 278 -7.75 -11.91 -20.52
C MET A 278 -6.84 -13.04 -19.96
N ASP A 279 -7.35 -13.95 -19.15
CA ASP A 279 -6.61 -15.12 -18.64
C ASP A 279 -6.13 -16.05 -19.76
N THR A 280 -6.75 -15.98 -20.93
CA THR A 280 -6.33 -16.74 -22.13
C THR A 280 -5.16 -16.09 -22.88
N TRP A 281 -4.82 -14.85 -22.56
CA TRP A 281 -3.80 -14.06 -23.27
C TRP A 281 -2.39 -14.58 -23.00
N LYS A 282 -1.57 -14.60 -24.05
CA LYS A 282 -0.17 -15.09 -24.01
C LYS A 282 0.74 -14.15 -24.79
N ASP A 283 2.02 -14.27 -24.58
CA ASP A 283 3.08 -13.59 -25.33
C ASP A 283 2.88 -12.06 -25.36
N ALA A 284 2.76 -11.47 -26.55
CA ALA A 284 2.61 -10.03 -26.73
C ALA A 284 1.38 -9.44 -26.02
N LYS A 285 0.28 -10.20 -25.89
CA LYS A 285 -0.94 -9.77 -25.22
C LYS A 285 -0.77 -9.58 -23.71
N ILE A 286 0.21 -10.23 -23.06
CA ILE A 286 0.54 -9.96 -21.66
C ILE A 286 1.01 -8.51 -21.46
N ASN A 287 1.69 -7.93 -22.46
CA ASN A 287 2.07 -6.52 -22.39
C ASN A 287 0.84 -5.58 -22.43
N GLU A 288 -0.20 -5.94 -23.20
CA GLU A 288 -1.46 -5.21 -23.20
C GLU A 288 -2.18 -5.34 -21.84
N ALA A 289 -2.20 -6.54 -21.25
CA ALA A 289 -2.72 -6.74 -19.89
C ALA A 289 -1.98 -5.90 -18.84
N LYS A 290 -0.65 -5.76 -18.96
CA LYS A 290 0.14 -4.87 -18.10
C LYS A 290 -0.21 -3.40 -18.27
N GLU A 291 -0.51 -2.96 -19.49
CA GLU A 291 -0.97 -1.59 -19.76
C GLU A 291 -2.33 -1.34 -19.13
N ILE A 292 -3.27 -2.28 -19.26
CA ILE A 292 -4.59 -2.20 -18.62
C ILE A 292 -4.44 -2.17 -17.10
N LEU A 293 -3.65 -3.06 -16.52
CA LEU A 293 -3.37 -3.06 -15.07
C LEU A 293 -2.84 -1.71 -14.59
N ALA A 294 -1.80 -1.20 -15.23
CA ALA A 294 -1.16 0.05 -14.86
C ALA A 294 -2.12 1.24 -15.01
N PHE A 295 -2.90 1.28 -16.10
CA PHE A 295 -3.88 2.33 -16.33
C PHE A 295 -4.99 2.31 -15.27
N GLU A 296 -5.65 1.16 -15.05
CA GLU A 296 -6.76 1.03 -14.12
C GLU A 296 -6.36 1.37 -12.67
N LEU A 297 -5.17 0.93 -12.23
CA LEU A 297 -4.70 1.23 -10.88
C LEU A 297 -4.23 2.67 -10.72
N THR A 298 -3.60 3.26 -11.73
CA THR A 298 -3.23 4.68 -11.70
C THR A 298 -4.47 5.56 -11.73
N LYS A 299 -5.47 5.22 -12.54
CA LYS A 299 -6.78 5.90 -12.57
C LYS A 299 -7.47 5.85 -11.21
N LEU A 300 -7.45 4.71 -10.54
CA LEU A 300 -8.08 4.54 -9.23
C LEU A 300 -7.42 5.40 -8.14
N VAL A 301 -6.09 5.54 -8.17
CA VAL A 301 -5.32 6.26 -7.14
C VAL A 301 -5.16 7.74 -7.46
N HIS A 302 -4.85 8.08 -8.70
CA HIS A 302 -4.45 9.44 -9.10
C HIS A 302 -5.48 10.15 -10.00
N GLY A 303 -6.50 9.44 -10.47
CA GLY A 303 -7.51 9.95 -11.38
C GLY A 303 -7.21 9.64 -12.84
N GLU A 304 -8.22 9.78 -13.69
CA GLU A 304 -8.16 9.38 -15.09
C GLU A 304 -7.19 10.23 -15.91
N GLU A 305 -7.16 11.54 -15.67
CA GLU A 305 -6.27 12.46 -16.38
C GLU A 305 -4.79 12.12 -16.15
N GLU A 306 -4.39 11.86 -14.90
CA GLU A 306 -3.02 11.48 -14.56
C GLU A 306 -2.67 10.08 -15.10
N ALA A 307 -3.64 9.15 -15.15
CA ALA A 307 -3.44 7.84 -15.76
C ALA A 307 -3.20 7.95 -17.28
N GLN A 308 -3.96 8.82 -17.98
CA GLN A 308 -3.78 9.08 -19.40
C GLN A 308 -2.42 9.71 -19.69
N LYS A 309 -2.01 10.72 -18.90
CA LYS A 309 -0.68 11.35 -19.02
C LYS A 309 0.44 10.31 -18.82
N ALA A 310 0.34 9.51 -17.75
CA ALA A 310 1.34 8.47 -17.46
C ALA A 310 1.41 7.41 -18.57
N GLN A 311 0.27 6.98 -19.11
CA GLN A 311 0.22 6.04 -20.23
C GLN A 311 0.81 6.63 -21.50
N ALA A 312 0.47 7.88 -21.85
CA ALA A 312 1.01 8.55 -23.01
C ALA A 312 2.53 8.70 -22.92
N ALA A 313 3.05 9.15 -21.77
CA ALA A 313 4.48 9.25 -21.51
C ALA A 313 5.18 7.90 -21.62
N ALA A 314 4.58 6.83 -21.07
CA ALA A 314 5.12 5.49 -21.19
C ALA A 314 5.18 5.00 -22.65
N LYS A 315 4.12 5.24 -23.44
CA LYS A 315 4.07 4.85 -24.87
C LYS A 315 5.08 5.64 -25.71
N ALA A 316 5.20 6.94 -25.48
CA ALA A 316 6.15 7.80 -26.20
C ALA A 316 7.60 7.34 -26.03
N LEU A 317 7.95 6.83 -24.85
CA LEU A 317 9.28 6.28 -24.57
C LEU A 317 9.57 4.93 -25.26
N PHE A 318 8.52 4.19 -25.68
CA PHE A 318 8.67 2.88 -26.35
C PHE A 318 8.63 2.96 -27.88
N VAL A 319 7.98 3.97 -28.47
CA VAL A 319 7.75 4.06 -29.94
C VAL A 319 8.92 4.73 -30.70
N GLY A 320 9.95 5.18 -30.00
CA GLY A 320 11.19 5.63 -30.62
C GLY A 320 11.60 7.05 -30.29
N GLY A 321 12.58 7.19 -29.46
CA GLY A 321 13.57 8.27 -29.42
C GLY A 321 13.15 9.73 -29.22
N THR A 322 11.92 10.09 -29.48
CA THR A 322 11.37 11.45 -29.33
C THR A 322 10.16 11.44 -28.39
N GLY A 323 10.32 10.78 -27.23
CA GLY A 323 9.27 10.74 -26.20
C GLY A 323 8.95 12.14 -25.72
N ASP A 324 7.68 12.36 -25.44
CA ASP A 324 7.14 13.57 -24.84
C ASP A 324 7.91 13.90 -23.55
N GLU A 325 8.87 14.80 -23.66
CA GLU A 325 9.79 15.20 -22.59
C GLU A 325 9.05 15.93 -21.44
N GLU A 326 7.82 16.38 -21.69
CA GLU A 326 7.02 17.20 -20.77
C GLU A 326 6.53 16.40 -19.55
N HIS A 327 6.45 15.05 -19.66
CA HIS A 327 5.96 14.18 -18.58
C HIS A 327 7.03 13.23 -18.01
N MET A 328 8.28 13.40 -18.37
CA MET A 328 9.39 12.62 -17.83
C MET A 328 9.70 13.04 -16.39
N PRO A 329 9.95 12.10 -15.46
CA PRO A 329 10.43 12.45 -14.12
C PRO A 329 11.62 13.40 -14.25
N THR A 330 11.48 14.60 -13.69
CA THR A 330 12.45 15.67 -13.84
C THR A 330 13.07 16.04 -12.50
N THR A 331 14.37 16.24 -12.47
CA THR A 331 15.09 16.80 -11.32
C THR A 331 15.66 18.17 -11.70
N GLU A 332 15.37 19.14 -10.87
CA GLU A 332 15.94 20.47 -10.94
C GLU A 332 17.35 20.44 -10.32
N ILE A 333 18.33 20.89 -11.09
CA ILE A 333 19.72 21.06 -10.66
C ILE A 333 19.97 22.54 -10.48
N THR A 334 20.50 22.91 -9.33
CA THR A 334 20.82 24.30 -9.02
C THR A 334 22.26 24.63 -9.35
N ALA A 335 22.58 25.91 -9.60
CA ALA A 335 23.91 26.34 -10.02
C ALA A 335 25.02 26.01 -8.99
N ASP A 336 24.67 25.93 -7.71
CA ASP A 336 25.59 25.55 -6.62
C ASP A 336 26.00 24.07 -6.65
N GLN A 337 25.26 23.24 -7.37
CA GLN A 337 25.61 21.82 -7.60
C GLN A 337 26.60 21.61 -8.75
N LEU A 338 26.90 22.68 -9.48
CA LEU A 338 27.87 22.66 -10.57
C LEU A 338 29.27 23.07 -10.06
N THR A 339 30.30 22.44 -10.59
CA THR A 339 31.69 22.84 -10.41
C THR A 339 32.23 23.28 -11.78
N ASP A 340 32.71 24.50 -11.89
CA ASP A 340 33.16 25.10 -13.16
C ASP A 340 32.13 24.98 -14.31
N GLY A 341 30.83 25.18 -14.00
CA GLY A 341 29.74 25.09 -14.95
C GLY A 341 29.42 23.67 -15.44
N GLN A 342 29.82 22.64 -14.69
CA GLN A 342 29.60 21.24 -15.06
C GLN A 342 29.26 20.38 -13.85
N ILE A 343 28.59 19.25 -14.08
CA ILE A 343 28.33 18.20 -13.11
C ILE A 343 28.75 16.84 -13.66
N GLY A 344 29.49 16.06 -12.86
CA GLY A 344 29.85 14.70 -13.26
C GLY A 344 28.62 13.79 -13.35
N ILE A 345 28.58 12.92 -14.37
CA ILE A 345 27.47 12.00 -14.61
C ILE A 345 27.11 11.15 -13.38
N LEU A 346 28.11 10.76 -12.58
CA LEU A 346 27.86 9.95 -11.38
C LEU A 346 27.06 10.74 -10.33
N SER A 347 27.46 11.99 -10.07
CA SER A 347 26.78 12.90 -9.15
C SER A 347 25.38 13.26 -9.66
N LEU A 348 25.24 13.49 -10.97
CA LEU A 348 23.96 13.77 -11.60
C LEU A 348 23.00 12.58 -11.47
N MET A 349 23.48 11.35 -11.67
CA MET A 349 22.66 10.15 -11.46
C MET A 349 22.20 9.97 -10.01
N VAL A 350 23.02 10.36 -9.06
CA VAL A 350 22.64 10.33 -7.64
C VAL A 350 21.63 11.43 -7.31
N ALA A 351 21.84 12.65 -7.83
CA ALA A 351 20.88 13.76 -7.68
C ALA A 351 19.51 13.40 -8.26
N CYS A 352 19.49 12.76 -9.44
CA CYS A 352 18.29 12.27 -10.10
C CYS A 352 17.72 10.98 -9.47
N LYS A 353 18.27 10.50 -8.35
CA LYS A 353 17.86 9.23 -7.70
C LYS A 353 17.88 8.00 -8.62
N LEU A 354 18.66 8.06 -9.69
CA LEU A 354 18.90 6.93 -10.59
C LEU A 354 19.91 5.93 -10.03
N ALA A 355 20.73 6.36 -9.09
CA ALA A 355 21.63 5.52 -8.31
C ALA A 355 21.63 5.94 -6.84
N SER A 356 21.82 4.99 -5.94
CA SER A 356 21.88 5.24 -4.50
C SER A 356 23.22 5.84 -4.04
N SER A 357 24.27 5.71 -4.88
CA SER A 357 25.61 6.19 -4.61
C SER A 357 26.42 6.34 -5.90
N ASN A 358 27.50 7.15 -5.81
CA ASN A 358 28.47 7.27 -6.92
C ASN A 358 29.13 5.94 -7.28
N LYS A 359 29.23 5.00 -6.34
CA LYS A 359 29.76 3.65 -6.58
C LYS A 359 28.80 2.86 -7.48
N GLU A 360 27.52 2.87 -7.20
CA GLU A 360 26.50 2.23 -8.04
C GLU A 360 26.44 2.88 -9.41
N ALA A 361 26.40 4.21 -9.47
CA ALA A 361 26.41 4.95 -10.73
C ALA A 361 27.62 4.59 -11.61
N ARG A 362 28.81 4.49 -11.01
CA ARG A 362 30.03 4.07 -11.71
C ARG A 362 29.88 2.68 -12.31
N THR A 363 29.36 1.72 -11.57
CA THR A 363 29.13 0.36 -12.04
C THR A 363 28.18 0.35 -13.25
N LEU A 364 27.07 1.09 -13.16
CA LEU A 364 26.09 1.20 -14.23
C LEU A 364 26.68 1.80 -15.52
N VAL A 365 27.47 2.88 -15.39
CA VAL A 365 28.15 3.51 -16.54
C VAL A 365 29.18 2.56 -17.15
N THR A 366 30.00 1.91 -16.32
CA THR A 366 31.05 0.97 -16.80
C THR A 366 30.43 -0.22 -17.54
N GLN A 367 29.28 -0.70 -17.10
CA GLN A 367 28.52 -1.78 -17.77
C GLN A 367 27.80 -1.30 -19.03
N GLY A 368 27.90 -0.01 -19.37
CA GLY A 368 27.23 0.59 -20.54
C GLY A 368 25.70 0.65 -20.40
N GLY A 369 25.21 0.64 -19.18
CA GLY A 369 23.78 0.72 -18.87
C GLY A 369 23.22 2.14 -18.79
N VAL A 370 24.00 3.18 -19.11
CA VAL A 370 23.58 4.59 -19.02
C VAL A 370 23.74 5.30 -20.35
N LEU A 371 22.68 6.01 -20.76
CA LEU A 371 22.70 6.90 -21.93
C LEU A 371 22.33 8.32 -21.47
N VAL A 372 22.92 9.30 -22.13
CA VAL A 372 22.60 10.73 -22.02
C VAL A 372 22.20 11.22 -23.40
N ASN A 373 21.00 11.80 -23.52
CA ASN A 373 20.43 12.26 -24.79
C ASN A 373 20.50 11.18 -25.88
N ASP A 374 20.16 9.94 -25.51
CA ASP A 374 20.19 8.72 -26.33
C ASP A 374 21.60 8.24 -26.77
N GLU A 375 22.65 8.93 -26.37
CA GLU A 375 24.03 8.49 -26.61
C GLU A 375 24.57 7.78 -25.35
N LYS A 376 25.32 6.69 -25.60
CA LYS A 376 25.94 5.91 -24.54
C LYS A 376 27.02 6.73 -23.84
N VAL A 377 26.94 6.83 -22.51
CA VAL A 377 27.94 7.50 -21.70
C VAL A 377 29.29 6.78 -21.85
N PRO A 378 30.33 7.48 -22.35
CA PRO A 378 31.60 6.82 -22.73
C PRO A 378 32.42 6.38 -21.51
N ALA A 379 32.35 7.11 -20.40
CA ALA A 379 33.16 6.84 -19.22
C ALA A 379 32.52 7.42 -17.96
N PRO A 380 32.85 6.90 -16.77
CA PRO A 380 32.40 7.46 -15.48
C PRO A 380 32.85 8.91 -15.21
N THR A 381 33.81 9.41 -15.97
CA THR A 381 34.31 10.79 -15.91
C THR A 381 33.56 11.75 -16.81
N PHE A 382 32.50 11.29 -17.47
CA PHE A 382 31.70 12.12 -18.38
C PHE A 382 31.08 13.30 -17.57
N MET A 383 31.21 14.50 -18.15
CA MET A 383 30.71 15.74 -17.57
C MET A 383 29.52 16.25 -18.37
N VAL A 384 28.47 16.61 -17.65
CA VAL A 384 27.28 17.27 -18.19
C VAL A 384 27.45 18.77 -17.97
N THR A 385 27.38 19.53 -19.04
CA THR A 385 27.60 20.99 -18.98
C THR A 385 26.34 21.75 -18.59
N GLU A 386 26.52 22.97 -18.12
CA GLU A 386 25.43 23.90 -17.82
C GLU A 386 24.52 24.13 -19.07
N ALA A 387 25.11 24.24 -20.24
CA ALA A 387 24.37 24.41 -21.50
C ALA A 387 23.45 23.20 -21.76
N MET A 388 23.93 21.98 -21.58
CA MET A 388 23.11 20.77 -21.70
C MET A 388 21.94 20.76 -20.71
N LEU A 389 22.18 21.17 -19.46
CA LEU A 389 21.15 21.20 -18.44
C LEU A 389 20.08 22.28 -18.71
N LYS A 390 20.44 23.40 -19.30
CA LYS A 390 19.49 24.44 -19.75
C LYS A 390 18.56 23.95 -20.86
N GLU A 391 19.08 23.12 -21.76
CA GLU A 391 18.29 22.47 -22.82
C GLU A 391 17.48 21.29 -22.27
N GLY A 392 17.87 20.76 -21.12
CA GLY A 392 17.32 19.54 -20.52
C GLY A 392 18.08 18.28 -20.93
N VAL A 393 18.58 17.58 -19.93
CA VAL A 393 19.37 16.36 -20.13
C VAL A 393 18.51 15.13 -19.87
N LYS A 394 18.28 14.32 -20.91
CA LYS A 394 17.60 13.03 -20.79
C LYS A 394 18.61 11.95 -20.41
N ILE A 395 18.39 11.32 -19.28
CA ILE A 395 19.22 10.22 -18.78
C ILE A 395 18.41 8.93 -18.86
N ARG A 396 18.98 7.88 -19.48
CA ARG A 396 18.39 6.54 -19.51
C ARG A 396 19.26 5.56 -18.74
N LYS A 397 18.67 4.87 -17.75
CA LYS A 397 19.28 3.76 -17.00
C LYS A 397 18.70 2.43 -17.48
N GLY A 398 19.53 1.61 -18.08
CA GLY A 398 19.10 0.34 -18.67
C GLY A 398 18.12 0.53 -19.83
N LYS A 399 17.17 -0.41 -19.98
CA LYS A 399 16.19 -0.39 -21.10
C LYS A 399 14.89 0.37 -20.78
N LYS A 400 14.60 0.64 -19.49
CA LYS A 400 13.24 0.99 -19.06
C LYS A 400 13.13 2.23 -18.16
N VAL A 401 14.23 2.78 -17.65
CA VAL A 401 14.20 3.91 -16.71
C VAL A 401 14.72 5.15 -17.39
N PHE A 402 13.88 6.18 -17.46
CA PHE A 402 14.18 7.49 -18.05
C PHE A 402 14.00 8.59 -16.99
N HIS A 403 14.79 9.63 -17.09
CA HIS A 403 14.77 10.78 -16.19
C HIS A 403 15.29 12.02 -16.92
N LYS A 404 14.73 13.18 -16.62
CA LYS A 404 15.19 14.47 -17.14
C LYS A 404 15.86 15.27 -16.03
N ALA A 405 16.98 15.91 -16.34
CA ALA A 405 17.63 16.89 -15.47
C ALA A 405 17.61 18.26 -16.16
N ILE A 406 17.22 19.28 -15.44
CA ILE A 406 17.17 20.67 -15.93
C ILE A 406 17.88 21.58 -14.95
N LEU A 407 18.50 22.67 -15.45
CA LEU A 407 19.05 23.72 -14.59
C LEU A 407 17.96 24.74 -14.23
N VAL A 408 17.91 25.14 -12.95
CA VAL A 408 17.03 26.19 -12.42
C VAL A 408 17.84 27.25 -11.68
#